data_5fe95397b9d4d836be6528de752ab704
#
_entry.id   5fe95397b9d4d836be6528de752ab704
#
_cell.length_a   1.000
_cell.length_b   1.000
_cell.length_c   1.000
_cell.angle_alpha   90.00
_cell.angle_beta   90.00
_cell.angle_gamma   90.00
#
_symmetry.space_group_name_H-M   'P 1'
#
loop_
_entity.id
_entity.type
_entity.pdbx_description
1 polymer ?
#
loop_
_entity_poly.entity_id
_entity_poly.type
_entity_poly.pdbx_seq_one_letter_code
_entity_poly.pdbx_strand_id
1 'polypeptide(L)'
;MWVSKEVSQSMDGKGKELRAVIFDVQSFSTHDGPGIRTNIFFKGCALRCPWCANPESQKFSPQLLYTKMKCIGCMCCARACPHGAVTAYTAPEDIERYGHVRYDRGKCDKCTTHECVDACFQEALAVSGKEMTVDDVMDKIRRDSPVFRGKGGVTVSGGDPLLYPEFLAELLGRCRDEGYSVALESELCVPTRNLETVMPFVSYYLTDCKIIDSAEHRRITGVD
;
A
#
# COMPACT_ATOMS: atom_id res chain seq x y z
N MET A 1 -13.30 12.99 -13.10
CA MET A 1 -13.83 13.87 -12.03
C MET A 1 -14.12 13.05 -10.75
N TRP A 2 -13.21 12.15 -10.38
CA TRP A 2 -13.43 11.16 -9.28
C TRP A 2 -12.33 11.13 -8.19
N VAL A 3 -11.25 11.86 -8.34
CA VAL A 3 -10.10 11.83 -7.39
C VAL A 3 -10.17 12.96 -6.34
N SER A 4 -11.13 13.88 -6.42
CA SER A 4 -11.08 15.14 -5.67
C SER A 4 -11.83 15.17 -4.34
N LYS A 5 -12.40 14.08 -3.83
CA LYS A 5 -13.16 14.12 -2.56
C LYS A 5 -12.57 13.36 -1.37
N GLU A 6 -11.62 12.43 -1.57
CA GLU A 6 -11.02 11.68 -0.44
C GLU A 6 -9.56 12.05 -0.12
N VAL A 7 -8.87 12.76 -1.01
CA VAL A 7 -7.46 13.19 -0.82
C VAL A 7 -7.35 14.59 -0.20
N SER A 8 -8.47 15.27 0.05
CA SER A 8 -8.52 16.66 0.57
C SER A 8 -8.39 16.75 2.09
N GLN A 9 -7.46 16.02 2.73
CA GLN A 9 -7.19 16.17 4.16
C GLN A 9 -5.74 16.55 4.48
N SER A 10 -5.16 17.50 3.76
CA SER A 10 -3.94 18.12 4.27
C SER A 10 -3.65 19.46 3.62
N MET A 11 -4.43 20.47 3.97
CA MET A 11 -4.07 21.86 3.74
C MET A 11 -4.61 22.71 4.89
N ASP A 12 -3.94 22.64 6.04
CA ASP A 12 -3.94 23.72 7.00
C ASP A 12 -2.50 23.94 7.46
N GLY A 13 -2.02 25.14 7.19
CA GLY A 13 -0.65 25.59 7.47
C GLY A 13 -0.31 25.71 8.97
N LYS A 14 -0.52 24.62 9.73
CA LYS A 14 -0.06 24.47 11.12
C LYS A 14 0.36 23.02 11.34
N GLY A 15 1.69 22.76 11.29
CA GLY A 15 2.37 21.70 12.02
C GLY A 15 1.76 20.28 12.09
N LYS A 16 0.92 19.86 11.14
CA LYS A 16 0.38 18.50 11.13
C LYS A 16 1.42 17.58 10.52
N GLU A 17 1.83 16.59 11.28
CA GLU A 17 2.75 15.54 10.87
C GLU A 17 2.24 14.83 9.61
N LEU A 18 3.09 14.76 8.55
CA LEU A 18 2.74 14.10 7.30
C LEU A 18 2.64 12.58 7.49
N ARG A 19 1.56 11.99 7.00
CA ARG A 19 1.30 10.56 7.10
C ARG A 19 0.88 9.98 5.76
N ALA A 20 1.26 8.72 5.52
CA ALA A 20 0.82 7.93 4.38
C ALA A 20 0.44 6.53 4.83
N VAL A 21 -0.45 5.86 4.08
CA VAL A 21 -0.77 4.46 4.33
C VAL A 21 0.18 3.59 3.53
N ILE A 22 1.03 2.84 4.23
CA ILE A 22 2.03 1.94 3.67
C ILE A 22 1.62 0.51 4.01
N PHE A 23 1.58 -0.37 3.01
CA PHE A 23 1.16 -1.74 3.26
C PHE A 23 2.32 -2.72 3.40
N ASP A 24 3.49 -2.38 2.85
CA ASP A 24 4.68 -3.20 3.01
C ASP A 24 5.96 -2.35 2.92
N VAL A 25 7.02 -2.84 3.55
CA VAL A 25 8.39 -2.32 3.45
C VAL A 25 9.32 -3.50 3.29
N GLN A 26 9.81 -3.71 2.08
CA GLN A 26 10.65 -4.85 1.73
C GLN A 26 12.11 -4.45 1.68
N SER A 27 12.92 -5.07 2.54
CA SER A 27 14.37 -4.93 2.55
C SER A 27 15.02 -5.83 1.50
N PHE A 28 16.20 -5.46 1.05
CA PHE A 28 17.08 -6.26 0.17
C PHE A 28 16.52 -6.58 -1.22
N SER A 29 15.64 -5.74 -1.78
CA SER A 29 15.20 -5.89 -3.17
C SER A 29 16.37 -5.65 -4.15
N THR A 30 16.41 -6.46 -5.20
CA THR A 30 17.43 -6.40 -6.27
C THR A 30 16.82 -6.17 -7.67
N HIS A 31 15.50 -6.03 -7.76
CA HIS A 31 14.78 -5.97 -9.05
C HIS A 31 14.12 -4.60 -9.30
N ASP A 32 14.09 -3.71 -8.32
CA ASP A 32 13.31 -2.47 -8.37
C ASP A 32 14.23 -1.23 -8.50
N GLY A 33 15.22 -1.33 -9.36
CA GLY A 33 16.21 -0.29 -9.64
C GLY A 33 17.65 -0.74 -9.37
N PRO A 34 18.64 0.17 -9.54
CA PRO A 34 20.04 -0.19 -9.39
C PRO A 34 20.45 -0.48 -7.95
N GLY A 35 21.25 -1.53 -7.76
CA GLY A 35 21.80 -1.92 -6.45
C GLY A 35 20.80 -2.63 -5.55
N ILE A 36 21.14 -2.79 -4.26
CA ILE A 36 20.25 -3.34 -3.25
C ILE A 36 19.39 -2.19 -2.70
N ARG A 37 18.07 -2.42 -2.59
CA ARG A 37 17.13 -1.35 -2.27
C ARG A 37 16.17 -1.77 -1.15
N THR A 38 15.63 -0.76 -0.47
CA THR A 38 14.45 -0.90 0.37
C THR A 38 13.25 -0.37 -0.39
N ASN A 39 12.26 -1.23 -0.61
CA ASN A 39 11.03 -0.87 -1.30
C ASN A 39 9.97 -0.48 -0.30
N ILE A 40 9.33 0.67 -0.52
CA ILE A 40 8.23 1.20 0.28
C ILE A 40 6.97 1.13 -0.57
N PHE A 41 5.99 0.32 -0.15
CA PHE A 41 4.77 0.07 -0.90
C PHE A 41 3.60 0.86 -0.31
N PHE A 42 3.13 1.86 -1.05
CA PHE A 42 2.02 2.74 -0.68
C PHE A 42 0.67 2.14 -1.04
N LYS A 43 -0.36 2.42 -0.23
CA LYS A 43 -1.75 2.12 -0.58
C LYS A 43 -2.40 3.27 -1.33
N GLY A 44 -3.36 2.93 -2.16
CA GLY A 44 -4.06 3.82 -3.06
C GLY A 44 -3.53 3.70 -4.49
N CYS A 45 -4.42 3.40 -5.42
CA CYS A 45 -4.15 3.43 -6.85
C CYS A 45 -5.39 3.97 -7.58
N ALA A 46 -5.18 4.77 -8.61
CA ALA A 46 -6.28 5.23 -9.47
C ALA A 46 -6.81 4.09 -10.35
N LEU A 47 -5.92 3.17 -10.73
CA LEU A 47 -6.24 2.07 -11.65
C LEU A 47 -6.88 0.87 -10.93
N ARG A 48 -7.57 0.03 -11.70
CA ARG A 48 -8.20 -1.24 -11.27
C ARG A 48 -7.80 -2.37 -12.21
N CYS A 49 -6.51 -2.47 -12.49
CA CYS A 49 -5.95 -3.48 -13.39
C CYS A 49 -6.35 -4.89 -12.94
N PRO A 50 -6.99 -5.73 -13.79
CA PRO A 50 -7.36 -7.10 -13.43
C PRO A 50 -6.15 -8.02 -13.21
N TRP A 51 -4.97 -7.64 -13.71
CA TRP A 51 -3.70 -8.34 -13.50
C TRP A 51 -2.82 -7.71 -12.41
N CYS A 52 -3.37 -6.88 -11.52
CA CYS A 52 -2.60 -6.20 -10.49
C CYS A 52 -1.82 -7.19 -9.63
N ALA A 53 -0.51 -7.00 -9.49
CA ALA A 53 0.34 -7.83 -8.65
C ALA A 53 0.07 -7.60 -7.16
N ASN A 54 -0.37 -6.39 -6.79
CA ASN A 54 -0.65 -5.99 -5.42
C ASN A 54 -2.09 -5.45 -5.26
N PRO A 55 -3.13 -6.30 -5.42
CA PRO A 55 -4.53 -5.84 -5.42
C PRO A 55 -4.95 -5.22 -4.08
N GLU A 56 -4.29 -5.57 -2.98
CA GLU A 56 -4.45 -4.96 -1.66
C GLU A 56 -3.99 -3.49 -1.60
N SER A 57 -3.18 -3.05 -2.56
CA SER A 57 -2.76 -1.65 -2.65
C SER A 57 -3.81 -0.73 -3.24
N GLN A 58 -4.81 -1.25 -3.94
CA GLN A 58 -5.77 -0.44 -4.72
C GLN A 58 -6.62 0.49 -3.86
N LYS A 59 -7.01 0.08 -2.64
CA LYS A 59 -7.74 0.94 -1.71
C LYS A 59 -6.78 1.79 -0.88
N PHE A 60 -7.19 3.01 -0.54
CA PHE A 60 -6.42 3.92 0.32
C PHE A 60 -6.42 3.50 1.79
N SER A 61 -7.54 2.95 2.26
CA SER A 61 -7.69 2.56 3.68
C SER A 61 -7.02 1.23 3.99
N PRO A 62 -6.61 1.01 5.24
CA PRO A 62 -6.23 -0.31 5.72
C PRO A 62 -7.34 -1.35 5.47
N GLN A 63 -6.95 -2.59 5.18
CA GLN A 63 -7.89 -3.66 4.83
C GLN A 63 -7.53 -4.96 5.53
N LEU A 64 -8.56 -5.68 5.98
CA LEU A 64 -8.39 -7.03 6.50
C LEU A 64 -8.03 -8.01 5.37
N LEU A 65 -6.89 -8.70 5.52
CA LEU A 65 -6.49 -9.83 4.70
C LEU A 65 -6.81 -11.15 5.41
N TYR A 66 -7.17 -12.17 4.63
CA TYR A 66 -7.45 -13.51 5.12
C TYR A 66 -6.68 -14.56 4.32
N THR A 67 -5.89 -15.36 5.01
CA THR A 67 -5.13 -16.47 4.44
C THR A 67 -5.81 -17.78 4.83
N LYS A 68 -6.62 -18.34 3.91
CA LYS A 68 -7.42 -19.54 4.18
C LYS A 68 -6.59 -20.74 4.62
N MET A 69 -5.37 -20.90 4.09
CA MET A 69 -4.47 -22.02 4.39
C MET A 69 -3.98 -22.04 5.84
N LYS A 70 -3.98 -20.89 6.52
CA LYS A 70 -3.63 -20.78 7.94
C LYS A 70 -4.84 -20.94 8.86
N CYS A 71 -6.07 -20.86 8.32
CA CYS A 71 -7.28 -20.86 9.13
C CYS A 71 -7.71 -22.27 9.51
N ILE A 72 -7.88 -22.53 10.80
CA ILE A 72 -8.35 -23.81 11.36
C ILE A 72 -9.84 -23.81 11.74
N GLY A 73 -10.57 -22.75 11.43
CA GLY A 73 -12.01 -22.67 11.72
C GLY A 73 -12.39 -22.48 13.21
N CYS A 74 -11.47 -22.03 14.07
CA CYS A 74 -11.71 -21.90 15.51
C CYS A 74 -12.73 -20.82 15.91
N MET A 75 -13.12 -19.93 14.99
CA MET A 75 -14.10 -18.85 15.17
C MET A 75 -13.73 -17.81 16.25
N CYS A 76 -12.47 -17.74 16.70
CA CYS A 76 -12.03 -16.71 17.65
C CYS A 76 -12.23 -15.29 17.08
N CYS A 77 -11.97 -15.11 15.78
CA CYS A 77 -12.19 -13.84 15.08
C CYS A 77 -13.66 -13.41 15.06
N ALA A 78 -14.60 -14.34 14.98
CA ALA A 78 -16.04 -14.03 15.03
C ALA A 78 -16.47 -13.57 16.43
N ARG A 79 -15.93 -14.22 17.48
CA ARG A 79 -16.20 -13.82 18.88
C ARG A 79 -15.61 -12.47 19.24
N ALA A 80 -14.44 -12.16 18.69
CA ALA A 80 -13.76 -10.89 18.95
C ALA A 80 -14.25 -9.73 18.06
N CYS A 81 -15.04 -9.99 17.02
CA CYS A 81 -15.47 -8.96 16.09
C CYS A 81 -16.56 -8.04 16.68
N PRO A 82 -16.28 -6.75 17.00
CA PRO A 82 -17.26 -5.85 17.60
C PRO A 82 -18.42 -5.51 16.66
N HIS A 83 -18.26 -5.74 15.36
CA HIS A 83 -19.25 -5.40 14.33
C HIS A 83 -20.07 -6.61 13.86
N GLY A 84 -19.81 -7.81 14.40
CA GLY A 84 -20.45 -9.03 13.92
C GLY A 84 -20.28 -9.27 12.41
N ALA A 85 -19.10 -8.93 11.89
CA ALA A 85 -18.80 -9.00 10.46
C ALA A 85 -18.31 -10.37 10.02
N VAL A 86 -18.04 -11.28 10.95
CA VAL A 86 -17.45 -12.60 10.69
C VAL A 86 -18.46 -13.69 10.97
N THR A 87 -18.71 -14.54 9.97
CA THR A 87 -19.60 -15.71 10.07
C THR A 87 -18.90 -16.97 9.54
N ALA A 88 -19.34 -18.15 9.97
CA ALA A 88 -18.80 -19.41 9.46
C ALA A 88 -19.39 -19.75 8.10
N TYR A 89 -18.61 -20.38 7.22
CA TYR A 89 -19.13 -21.24 6.18
C TYR A 89 -19.48 -22.61 6.78
N THR A 90 -20.60 -23.20 6.37
CA THR A 90 -21.09 -24.48 6.87
C THR A 90 -21.09 -25.57 5.80
N ALA A 91 -21.20 -25.19 4.53
CA ALA A 91 -21.17 -26.13 3.42
C ALA A 91 -19.71 -26.54 3.11
N PRO A 92 -19.40 -27.83 2.96
CA PRO A 92 -18.04 -28.30 2.70
C PRO A 92 -17.41 -27.68 1.44
N GLU A 93 -18.18 -27.51 0.37
CA GLU A 93 -17.75 -26.89 -0.88
C GLU A 93 -17.35 -25.43 -0.71
N ASP A 94 -18.03 -24.67 0.16
CA ASP A 94 -17.68 -23.29 0.46
C ASP A 94 -16.42 -23.23 1.33
N ILE A 95 -16.26 -24.14 2.28
CA ILE A 95 -15.07 -24.25 3.12
C ILE A 95 -13.84 -24.56 2.26
N GLU A 96 -13.96 -25.50 1.32
CA GLU A 96 -12.89 -25.84 0.40
C GLU A 96 -12.50 -24.65 -0.48
N ARG A 97 -13.49 -23.91 -0.99
CA ARG A 97 -13.27 -22.80 -1.92
C ARG A 97 -12.76 -21.53 -1.23
N TYR A 98 -13.39 -21.14 -0.12
CA TYR A 98 -13.21 -19.82 0.52
C TYR A 98 -12.53 -19.87 1.89
N GLY A 99 -12.39 -21.06 2.49
CA GLY A 99 -11.94 -21.25 3.87
C GLY A 99 -13.10 -21.24 4.86
N HIS A 100 -12.79 -21.33 6.16
CA HIS A 100 -13.78 -21.55 7.22
C HIS A 100 -14.67 -20.33 7.54
N VAL A 101 -14.24 -19.11 7.15
CA VAL A 101 -14.90 -17.87 7.57
C VAL A 101 -15.22 -16.96 6.40
N ARG A 102 -16.37 -16.31 6.52
CA ARG A 102 -16.86 -15.28 5.62
C ARG A 102 -16.82 -13.93 6.31
N TYR A 103 -16.41 -12.89 5.59
CA TYR A 103 -16.33 -11.52 6.07
C TYR A 103 -17.31 -10.61 5.32
N ASP A 104 -18.12 -9.85 6.08
CA ASP A 104 -18.88 -8.73 5.56
C ASP A 104 -17.93 -7.56 5.35
N ARG A 105 -17.48 -7.37 4.10
CA ARG A 105 -16.53 -6.31 3.73
C ARG A 105 -17.07 -4.91 4.00
N GLY A 106 -18.37 -4.68 3.86
CA GLY A 106 -18.99 -3.39 4.15
C GLY A 106 -18.87 -2.98 5.61
N LYS A 107 -18.82 -3.95 6.54
CA LYS A 107 -18.55 -3.72 7.96
C LYS A 107 -17.06 -3.67 8.25
N CYS A 108 -16.26 -4.57 7.67
CA CYS A 108 -14.81 -4.62 7.87
C CYS A 108 -14.10 -3.34 7.40
N ASP A 109 -14.48 -2.78 6.24
CA ASP A 109 -13.87 -1.59 5.68
C ASP A 109 -14.10 -0.32 6.54
N LYS A 110 -15.04 -0.36 7.49
CA LYS A 110 -15.33 0.69 8.46
C LYS A 110 -14.70 0.44 9.84
N CYS A 111 -14.10 -0.75 10.02
CA CYS A 111 -13.50 -1.15 11.29
C CYS A 111 -12.12 -0.50 11.45
N THR A 112 -11.86 0.08 12.62
CA THR A 112 -10.59 0.72 12.97
C THR A 112 -9.79 -0.06 14.00
N THR A 113 -10.41 -0.99 14.73
CA THR A 113 -9.76 -1.72 15.85
C THR A 113 -9.14 -3.04 15.41
N HIS A 114 -9.78 -3.76 14.47
CA HIS A 114 -9.33 -5.05 13.94
C HIS A 114 -9.03 -6.12 15.02
N GLU A 115 -9.76 -6.14 16.13
CA GLU A 115 -9.59 -7.07 17.27
C GLU A 115 -9.62 -8.55 16.83
N CYS A 116 -10.25 -8.85 15.70
CA CYS A 116 -10.25 -10.18 15.10
C CYS A 116 -8.83 -10.64 14.66
N VAL A 117 -7.93 -9.72 14.36
CA VAL A 117 -6.53 -10.03 14.00
C VAL A 117 -5.79 -10.46 15.26
N ASP A 118 -5.90 -9.71 16.36
CA ASP A 118 -5.24 -10.02 17.64
C ASP A 118 -5.75 -11.34 18.22
N ALA A 119 -7.03 -11.67 17.97
CA ALA A 119 -7.62 -12.93 18.40
C ALA A 119 -7.24 -14.14 17.53
N CYS A 120 -6.50 -13.95 16.45
CA CYS A 120 -6.16 -15.00 15.50
C CYS A 120 -4.79 -15.63 15.78
N PHE A 121 -4.71 -16.61 16.68
CA PHE A 121 -3.46 -17.30 17.03
C PHE A 121 -2.77 -18.02 15.85
N GLN A 122 -3.51 -18.30 14.78
CA GLN A 122 -2.95 -18.91 13.56
C GLN A 122 -2.42 -17.87 12.57
N GLU A 123 -2.49 -16.58 12.90
CA GLU A 123 -2.11 -15.49 11.99
C GLU A 123 -2.74 -15.62 10.60
N ALA A 124 -3.96 -16.18 10.55
CA ALA A 124 -4.73 -16.28 9.31
C ALA A 124 -5.32 -14.92 8.88
N LEU A 125 -5.31 -13.95 9.79
CA LEU A 125 -5.75 -12.58 9.57
C LEU A 125 -4.59 -11.61 9.74
N ALA A 126 -4.55 -10.61 8.87
CA ALA A 126 -3.62 -9.49 8.96
C ALA A 126 -4.31 -8.21 8.47
N VAL A 127 -3.81 -7.06 8.88
CA VAL A 127 -4.22 -5.77 8.30
C VAL A 127 -3.18 -5.35 7.26
N SER A 128 -3.60 -5.19 6.01
CA SER A 128 -2.79 -4.57 4.98
C SER A 128 -2.96 -3.07 5.02
N GLY A 129 -1.87 -2.37 5.25
CA GLY A 129 -1.81 -0.92 5.36
C GLY A 129 -1.77 -0.44 6.81
N LYS A 130 -0.79 0.40 7.09
CA LYS A 130 -0.61 1.12 8.35
C LYS A 130 -0.29 2.56 8.05
N GLU A 131 -0.92 3.48 8.75
CA GLU A 131 -0.47 4.88 8.72
C GLU A 131 0.93 4.98 9.31
N MET A 132 1.83 5.59 8.54
CA MET A 132 3.22 5.83 8.94
C MET A 132 3.59 7.28 8.72
N THR A 133 4.40 7.80 9.61
CA THR A 133 5.04 9.11 9.47
C THR A 133 6.29 9.00 8.59
N VAL A 134 6.84 10.12 8.14
CA VAL A 134 8.12 10.13 7.44
C VAL A 134 9.24 9.57 8.32
N ASP A 135 9.23 9.88 9.63
CA ASP A 135 10.22 9.36 10.58
C ASP A 135 10.14 7.83 10.72
N ASP A 136 8.92 7.26 10.82
CA ASP A 136 8.73 5.81 10.87
C ASP A 136 9.35 5.09 9.67
N VAL A 137 9.20 5.70 8.48
CA VAL A 137 9.74 5.14 7.23
C VAL A 137 11.26 5.31 7.17
N MET A 138 11.77 6.51 7.51
CA MET A 138 13.21 6.78 7.54
C MET A 138 13.96 5.85 8.50
N ASP A 139 13.36 5.52 9.65
CA ASP A 139 13.97 4.59 10.60
C ASP A 139 14.11 3.17 10.02
N LYS A 140 13.18 2.75 9.16
CA LYS A 140 13.31 1.47 8.44
C LYS A 140 14.39 1.55 7.37
N ILE A 141 14.43 2.63 6.59
CA ILE A 141 15.44 2.86 5.55
C ILE A 141 16.86 2.89 6.14
N ARG A 142 17.04 3.61 7.25
CA ARG A 142 18.34 3.72 7.93
C ARG A 142 18.84 2.37 8.44
N ARG A 143 17.97 1.49 8.92
CA ARG A 143 18.34 0.13 9.32
C ARG A 143 18.89 -0.69 8.16
N ASP A 144 18.35 -0.49 6.96
CA ASP A 144 18.77 -1.21 5.76
C ASP A 144 19.96 -0.54 5.05
N SER A 145 20.25 0.73 5.33
CA SER A 145 21.24 1.52 4.61
C SER A 145 22.67 0.91 4.53
N PRO A 146 23.14 0.09 5.50
CA PRO A 146 24.47 -0.53 5.40
C PRO A 146 24.63 -1.45 4.17
N VAL A 147 23.55 -1.94 3.56
CA VAL A 147 23.61 -2.81 2.38
C VAL A 147 23.50 -2.05 1.06
N PHE A 148 23.20 -0.77 1.05
CA PHE A 148 23.06 0.04 -0.18
C PHE A 148 24.39 0.20 -0.97
N ARG A 149 25.53 0.14 -0.30
CA ARG A 149 26.89 0.10 -0.88
C ARG A 149 27.13 1.10 -2.01
N GLY A 150 26.65 2.33 -1.86
CA GLY A 150 26.87 3.43 -2.80
C GLY A 150 26.09 3.38 -4.12
N LYS A 151 25.46 2.25 -4.46
CA LYS A 151 24.62 2.11 -5.67
C LYS A 151 23.15 1.82 -5.36
N GLY A 152 22.86 1.31 -4.18
CA GLY A 152 21.50 1.03 -3.73
C GLY A 152 20.81 2.27 -3.16
N GLY A 153 19.65 2.05 -2.58
CA GLY A 153 18.85 3.11 -1.98
C GLY A 153 17.41 2.73 -1.74
N VAL A 154 16.51 3.63 -2.04
CA VAL A 154 15.08 3.47 -1.77
C VAL A 154 14.29 3.44 -3.07
N THR A 155 13.32 2.54 -3.16
CA THR A 155 12.29 2.56 -4.20
C THR A 155 10.94 2.80 -3.54
N VAL A 156 10.18 3.75 -4.05
CA VAL A 156 8.79 3.97 -3.67
C VAL A 156 7.89 3.43 -4.76
N SER A 157 6.94 2.59 -4.36
CA SER A 157 6.06 1.80 -5.23
C SER A 157 4.74 1.50 -4.54
N GLY A 158 4.00 0.48 -4.97
CA GLY A 158 2.81 -0.03 -4.29
C GLY A 158 1.56 0.05 -5.15
N GLY A 159 0.59 0.89 -4.76
CA GLY A 159 -0.47 1.38 -5.63
C GLY A 159 0.10 2.43 -6.56
N ASP A 160 -0.05 3.71 -6.19
CA ASP A 160 0.72 4.79 -6.81
C ASP A 160 1.22 5.75 -5.70
N PRO A 161 2.54 5.80 -5.44
CA PRO A 161 3.09 6.67 -4.39
C PRO A 161 2.86 8.16 -4.68
N LEU A 162 2.72 8.56 -5.94
CA LEU A 162 2.45 9.96 -6.34
C LEU A 162 1.09 10.48 -5.85
N LEU A 163 0.25 9.63 -5.26
CA LEU A 163 -0.98 10.05 -4.57
C LEU A 163 -0.71 10.70 -3.20
N TYR A 164 0.55 10.68 -2.73
CA TYR A 164 1.03 11.31 -1.49
C TYR A 164 2.18 12.30 -1.74
N PRO A 165 2.01 13.32 -2.61
CA PRO A 165 3.13 14.11 -3.11
C PRO A 165 3.91 14.86 -2.03
N GLU A 166 3.24 15.42 -1.00
CA GLU A 166 3.90 16.16 0.08
C GLU A 166 4.69 15.21 0.99
N PHE A 167 4.13 14.04 1.32
CA PHE A 167 4.81 13.00 2.08
C PHE A 167 6.06 12.51 1.34
N LEU A 168 5.92 12.27 0.03
CA LEU A 168 7.04 11.84 -0.81
C LEU A 168 8.12 12.90 -0.89
N ALA A 169 7.78 14.16 -1.11
CA ALA A 169 8.77 15.22 -1.21
C ALA A 169 9.64 15.29 0.06
N GLU A 170 9.02 15.19 1.24
CA GLU A 170 9.73 15.16 2.51
C GLU A 170 10.58 13.89 2.66
N LEU A 171 9.99 12.70 2.43
CA LEU A 171 10.69 11.43 2.54
C LEU A 171 11.90 11.34 1.58
N LEU A 172 11.66 11.63 0.30
CA LEU A 172 12.69 11.50 -0.74
C LEU A 172 13.76 12.58 -0.62
N GLY A 173 13.39 13.78 -0.14
CA GLY A 173 14.33 14.83 0.22
C GLY A 173 15.32 14.35 1.27
N ARG A 174 14.83 13.79 2.38
CA ARG A 174 15.68 13.22 3.44
C ARG A 174 16.54 12.06 2.94
N CYS A 175 15.99 11.18 2.13
CA CYS A 175 16.76 10.07 1.54
C CYS A 175 17.96 10.62 0.73
N ARG A 176 17.75 11.67 -0.05
CA ARG A 176 18.79 12.31 -0.85
C ARG A 176 19.84 13.01 0.00
N ASP A 177 19.41 13.71 1.05
CA ASP A 177 20.30 14.39 2.00
C ASP A 177 21.21 13.40 2.75
N GLU A 178 20.71 12.17 3.00
CA GLU A 178 21.49 11.06 3.57
C GLU A 178 22.31 10.29 2.51
N GLY A 179 22.28 10.71 1.24
CA GLY A 179 23.10 10.14 0.16
C GLY A 179 22.52 8.87 -0.46
N TYR A 180 21.24 8.54 -0.22
CA TYR A 180 20.59 7.37 -0.83
C TYR A 180 20.06 7.71 -2.22
N SER A 181 20.23 6.80 -3.18
CA SER A 181 19.58 6.94 -4.49
C SER A 181 18.08 6.62 -4.36
N VAL A 182 17.26 7.36 -5.10
CA VAL A 182 15.81 7.23 -5.07
C VAL A 182 15.29 6.74 -6.41
N ALA A 183 14.50 5.68 -6.40
CA ALA A 183 13.71 5.23 -7.55
C ALA A 183 12.22 5.42 -7.26
N LEU A 184 11.48 5.87 -8.26
CA LEU A 184 10.04 6.04 -8.23
C LEU A 184 9.41 5.09 -9.25
N GLU A 185 8.57 4.19 -8.79
CA GLU A 185 7.72 3.33 -9.62
C GLU A 185 6.29 3.85 -9.59
N SER A 186 5.74 4.16 -10.78
CA SER A 186 4.41 4.76 -10.93
C SER A 186 3.87 4.50 -12.33
N GLU A 187 2.57 4.35 -12.43
CA GLU A 187 1.82 4.37 -13.70
C GLU A 187 1.50 5.80 -14.19
N LEU A 188 1.90 6.84 -13.44
CA LEU A 188 1.73 8.26 -13.75
C LEU A 188 0.25 8.71 -13.97
N CYS A 189 -0.71 7.94 -13.48
CA CYS A 189 -2.13 8.28 -13.56
C CYS A 189 -2.55 9.22 -12.42
N VAL A 190 -1.87 10.36 -12.33
CA VAL A 190 -2.02 11.39 -11.30
C VAL A 190 -1.95 12.78 -11.92
N PRO A 191 -2.42 13.84 -11.21
CA PRO A 191 -2.17 15.21 -11.65
C PRO A 191 -0.67 15.50 -11.82
N THR A 192 -0.28 16.15 -12.92
CA THR A 192 1.13 16.46 -13.24
C THR A 192 1.87 17.16 -12.09
N ARG A 193 1.18 18.05 -11.37
CA ARG A 193 1.75 18.74 -10.19
C ARG A 193 2.29 17.78 -9.13
N ASN A 194 1.70 16.58 -8.97
CA ASN A 194 2.16 15.59 -7.99
C ASN A 194 3.54 15.06 -8.38
N LEU A 195 3.72 14.77 -9.68
CA LEU A 195 5.03 14.38 -10.21
C LEU A 195 6.05 15.53 -10.09
N GLU A 196 5.67 16.76 -10.49
CA GLU A 196 6.54 17.93 -10.41
C GLU A 196 7.06 18.19 -8.98
N THR A 197 6.21 17.93 -7.96
CA THR A 197 6.57 18.08 -6.54
C THR A 197 7.72 17.15 -6.14
N VAL A 198 7.78 15.93 -6.67
CA VAL A 198 8.77 14.92 -6.26
C VAL A 198 9.96 14.77 -7.22
N MET A 199 9.82 15.23 -8.46
CA MET A 199 10.87 15.14 -9.49
C MET A 199 12.28 15.56 -9.03
N PRO A 200 12.46 16.65 -8.25
CA PRO A 200 13.80 17.09 -7.82
C PRO A 200 14.56 16.06 -7.00
N PHE A 201 13.87 15.07 -6.41
CA PHE A 201 14.46 14.09 -5.49
C PHE A 201 14.67 12.72 -6.12
N VAL A 202 14.13 12.47 -7.33
CA VAL A 202 14.14 11.16 -7.98
C VAL A 202 15.38 10.99 -8.85
N SER A 203 16.07 9.86 -8.67
CA SER A 203 17.25 9.48 -9.49
C SER A 203 16.86 8.55 -10.65
N TYR A 204 15.86 7.69 -10.46
CA TYR A 204 15.43 6.69 -11.43
C TYR A 204 13.91 6.61 -11.49
N TYR A 205 13.38 6.54 -12.72
CA TYR A 205 11.94 6.36 -12.95
C TYR A 205 11.68 4.97 -13.51
N LEU A 206 10.80 4.23 -12.87
CA LEU A 206 10.26 2.95 -13.29
C LEU A 206 8.79 3.20 -13.65
N THR A 207 8.49 3.39 -14.92
CA THR A 207 7.14 3.78 -15.35
C THR A 207 6.43 2.63 -16.05
N ASP A 208 5.21 2.38 -15.64
CA ASP A 208 4.35 1.34 -16.17
C ASP A 208 3.36 1.92 -17.21
N CYS A 209 3.61 1.68 -18.49
CA CYS A 209 2.63 1.90 -19.53
C CYS A 209 1.69 0.69 -19.60
N LYS A 210 0.53 0.75 -18.96
CA LYS A 210 -0.39 -0.41 -18.87
C LYS A 210 -1.01 -0.76 -20.23
N ILE A 211 -1.51 0.23 -20.96
CA ILE A 211 -2.12 0.09 -22.29
C ILE A 211 -1.94 1.40 -23.04
N ILE A 212 -1.51 1.35 -24.31
CA ILE A 212 -1.25 2.54 -25.14
C ILE A 212 -2.57 3.16 -25.66
N ASP A 213 -3.53 2.32 -26.05
CA ASP A 213 -4.83 2.80 -26.53
C ASP A 213 -5.67 3.31 -25.36
N SER A 214 -6.05 4.59 -25.39
CA SER A 214 -6.74 5.28 -24.30
C SER A 214 -8.14 4.70 -24.03
N ALA A 215 -8.88 4.31 -25.07
CA ALA A 215 -10.22 3.75 -24.89
C ALA A 215 -10.15 2.36 -24.24
N GLU A 216 -9.19 1.55 -24.66
CA GLU A 216 -8.94 0.23 -24.09
C GLU A 216 -8.36 0.34 -22.66
N HIS A 217 -7.49 1.32 -22.39
CA HIS A 217 -6.98 1.62 -21.06
C HIS A 217 -8.13 1.92 -20.10
N ARG A 218 -9.03 2.84 -20.49
CA ARG A 218 -10.23 3.16 -19.69
C ARG A 218 -11.12 1.95 -19.47
N ARG A 219 -11.35 1.15 -20.53
CA ARG A 219 -12.21 -0.03 -20.44
C ARG A 219 -11.70 -1.07 -19.44
N ILE A 220 -10.38 -1.26 -19.38
CA ILE A 220 -9.77 -2.34 -18.58
C ILE A 220 -9.36 -1.85 -17.19
N THR A 221 -8.74 -0.67 -17.09
CA THR A 221 -8.20 -0.16 -15.82
C THR A 221 -9.16 0.76 -15.07
N GLY A 222 -10.20 1.26 -15.75
CA GLY A 222 -11.20 2.17 -15.22
C GLY A 222 -10.86 3.66 -15.36
N VAL A 223 -9.68 4.02 -15.89
CA VAL A 223 -9.21 5.41 -16.01
C VAL A 223 -8.54 5.61 -17.37
N ASP A 224 -8.55 6.86 -17.87
CA ASP A 224 -7.83 7.27 -19.11
C ASP A 224 -6.34 7.37 -18.90
#